data_dea28fa86956720e2e109eb77a988c7b
#
_entry.id   dea28fa86956720e2e109eb77a988c7b
#
_cell.length_a   1.000
_cell.length_b   1.000
_cell.length_c   1.000
_cell.angle_alpha   90.00
_cell.angle_beta   90.00
_cell.angle_gamma   90.00
#
_symmetry.space_group_name_H-M   'P 1'
#
loop_
_entity.id
_entity.type
_entity.pdbx_description
1 polymer ?
#
loop_
_entity_poly.entity_id
_entity_poly.type
_entity_poly.pdbx_seq_one_letter_code
_entity_poly.pdbx_strand_id
1 'polypeptide(L)' 'MLRLSLKKGDAVHIVLPDGTNAIIEALARCELGMHFPRNIKITREDGAFQPKQNLIKHNQK' A
#
# COMPACT_ATOMS: atom_id res chain seq x y z
N MET A 1 -17.89 -0.99 1.17
CA MET A 1 -16.83 -1.25 0.21
C MET A 1 -15.79 -0.14 0.27
N LEU A 2 -14.53 -0.50 0.28
CA LEU A 2 -13.43 0.45 0.23
C LEU A 2 -12.89 0.50 -1.21
N ARG A 3 -12.70 1.71 -1.71
CA ARG A 3 -12.18 1.88 -3.06
C ARG A 3 -10.96 2.80 -3.02
N LEU A 4 -9.85 2.35 -3.59
CA LEU A 4 -8.61 3.11 -3.60
C LEU A 4 -8.06 3.21 -5.01
N SER A 5 -7.58 4.39 -5.37
CA SER A 5 -6.86 4.60 -6.62
C SER A 5 -5.37 4.64 -6.30
N LEU A 6 -4.61 3.80 -6.97
CA LEU A 6 -3.18 3.65 -6.72
C LEU A 6 -2.39 3.94 -7.97
N LYS A 7 -1.17 4.42 -7.77
CA LYS A 7 -0.21 4.61 -8.84
C LYS A 7 0.88 3.55 -8.71
N LYS A 8 1.65 3.38 -9.77
CA LYS A 8 2.77 2.46 -9.74
C LYS A 8 3.68 2.80 -8.55
N GLY A 9 3.98 1.81 -7.75
CA GLY A 9 4.83 1.98 -6.58
C GLY A 9 4.09 2.22 -5.28
N ASP A 10 2.78 2.44 -5.34
CA ASP A 10 1.97 2.54 -4.13
C ASP A 10 1.62 1.15 -3.63
N ALA A 11 1.19 1.07 -2.39
CA ALA A 11 0.82 -0.21 -1.81
C ALA A 11 -0.33 -0.06 -0.84
N VAL A 12 -0.93 -1.19 -0.49
CA VAL A 12 -1.94 -1.26 0.55
C VAL A 12 -1.46 -2.28 1.58
N HIS A 13 -1.39 -1.85 2.82
CA HIS A 13 -0.99 -2.71 3.93
C HIS A 13 -2.23 -3.20 4.65
N ILE A 14 -2.35 -4.49 4.81
CA ILE A 14 -3.51 -5.12 5.43
C ILE A 14 -3.06 -5.89 6.66
N VAL A 15 -3.73 -5.64 7.79
CA VAL A 15 -3.45 -6.37 9.02
C VAL A 15 -4.65 -7.23 9.35
N LEU A 16 -4.43 -8.53 9.42
CA LEU A 16 -5.47 -9.48 9.74
C LEU A 16 -5.68 -9.55 11.25
N PRO A 17 -6.82 -10.09 11.69
CA PRO A 17 -7.11 -10.12 13.13
C PRO A 17 -6.09 -10.86 13.97
N ASP A 18 -5.39 -11.82 13.39
CA ASP A 18 -4.37 -12.59 14.11
C ASP A 18 -3.02 -11.87 14.12
N GLY A 19 -2.95 -10.67 13.57
CA GLY A 19 -1.70 -9.92 13.51
C GLY A 19 -0.88 -10.16 12.25
N THR A 20 -1.35 -11.02 11.37
CA THR A 20 -0.64 -11.27 10.12
C THR A 20 -0.69 -10.05 9.23
N ASN A 21 0.44 -9.69 8.64
CA ASN A 21 0.54 -8.56 7.73
C ASN A 21 0.55 -9.04 6.29
N ALA A 22 -0.15 -8.30 5.44
CA ALA A 22 -0.17 -8.57 4.02
C ALA A 22 0.01 -7.25 3.27
N ILE A 23 0.59 -7.31 2.09
CA ILE A 23 0.84 -6.11 1.30
C ILE A 23 0.42 -6.39 -0.14
N ILE A 24 -0.31 -5.43 -0.71
CA ILE A 24 -0.66 -5.44 -2.12
C ILE A 24 0.10 -4.31 -2.78
N GLU A 25 0.96 -4.64 -3.71
CA GLU A 25 1.76 -3.66 -4.43
C GLU A 25 1.08 -3.30 -5.74
N ALA A 26 1.01 -2.01 -6.05
CA ALA A 26 0.48 -1.56 -7.34
C ALA A 26 1.61 -1.52 -8.35
N LEU A 27 1.57 -2.43 -9.30
CA LEU A 27 2.61 -2.51 -10.34
C LEU A 27 2.34 -1.55 -11.49
N ALA A 28 1.14 -0.99 -11.50
CA ALA A 28 0.73 -0.01 -12.49
C ALA A 28 -0.42 0.78 -11.90
N ARG A 29 -0.78 1.86 -12.56
CA ARG A 29 -1.92 2.64 -12.13
C ARG A 29 -3.17 1.77 -12.14
N CYS A 30 -3.89 1.76 -11.03
CA CYS A 30 -5.06 0.91 -10.92
C CYS A 30 -6.02 1.42 -9.85
N GLU A 31 -7.22 0.85 -9.87
CA GLU A 31 -8.22 1.15 -8.87
C GLU A 31 -8.66 -0.17 -8.25
N LEU A 32 -8.66 -0.22 -6.92
CA LEU A 32 -9.03 -1.43 -6.19
C LEU A 32 -10.34 -1.21 -5.46
N GLY A 33 -11.23 -2.21 -5.57
CA GLY A 33 -12.41 -2.27 -4.74
C GLY A 33 -12.23 -3.41 -3.75
N MET A 34 -12.39 -3.13 -2.48
CA MET A 34 -12.13 -4.12 -1.45
C MET A 34 -13.32 -4.26 -0.51
N HIS A 35 -13.63 -5.49 -0.17
CA HIS A 35 -14.75 -5.81 0.71
C HIS A 35 -14.23 -6.63 1.88
N PHE A 36 -13.90 -5.96 2.97
CA PHE A 36 -13.37 -6.61 4.16
C PHE A 36 -14.28 -6.37 5.37
N PRO A 37 -14.32 -7.29 6.32
CA PRO A 37 -15.00 -7.02 7.58
C PRO A 37 -14.27 -5.94 8.36
N ARG A 38 -14.95 -5.40 9.37
CA ARG A 38 -14.43 -4.27 10.13
C ARG A 38 -13.15 -4.56 10.88
N ASN A 39 -12.93 -5.80 11.24
CA ASN A 39 -11.77 -6.16 12.02
C ASN A 39 -10.50 -6.28 11.20
N ILE A 40 -10.56 -5.97 9.91
CA ILE A 40 -9.38 -5.94 9.06
C ILE A 40 -8.92 -4.50 8.95
N LYS A 41 -7.67 -4.24 9.30
CA LYS A 41 -7.11 -2.91 9.23
C LYS A 41 -6.44 -2.74 7.87
N ILE A 42 -6.79 -1.66 7.17
CA ILE A 42 -6.27 -1.39 5.84
C ILE A 42 -5.67 0.00 5.83
N THR A 43 -4.41 0.09 5.41
CA THR A 43 -3.68 1.36 5.36
C THR A 43 -3.08 1.55 3.98
N ARG A 44 -3.29 2.73 3.41
CA ARG A 44 -2.67 3.06 2.14
C ARG A 44 -1.24 3.53 2.38
N GLU A 45 -0.31 2.97 1.62
CA GLU A 45 1.10 3.32 1.71
C GLU A 45 1.54 3.95 0.39
N ASP A 46 1.46 5.27 0.32
CA ASP A 46 1.79 5.98 -0.90
C ASP A 46 3.29 5.93 -1.16
N GLY A 47 3.63 5.51 -2.38
CA GLY A 47 5.02 5.52 -2.79
C GLY A 47 5.91 4.50 -2.11
N ALA A 48 5.34 3.49 -1.48
CA ALA A 48 6.10 2.52 -0.70
C ALA A 48 7.18 1.82 -1.53
N PHE A 49 6.94 1.64 -2.82
CA PHE A 49 7.87 0.92 -3.69
C PHE A 49 8.41 1.78 -4.81
N GLN A 50 8.38 3.10 -4.66
CA GLN A 50 8.90 3.98 -5.69
C GLN A 50 10.40 4.11 -5.56
N PRO A 51 11.15 3.85 -6.64
CA PRO A 51 12.60 3.83 -6.56
C PRO A 51 13.23 5.16 -6.16
N LYS A 52 12.67 6.24 -6.58
CA LYS A 52 13.28 7.54 -6.31
C LYS A 52 13.29 7.91 -4.86
N GLN A 53 12.51 7.25 -4.05
CA GLN A 53 12.53 7.51 -2.62
C GLN A 53 13.84 7.12 -1.98
N ASN A 54 14.53 6.22 -2.60
CA ASN A 54 15.76 5.72 -2.06
C ASN A 54 16.92 6.67 -2.25
N LEU A 55 16.74 7.65 -3.04
CA LEU A 55 17.81 8.57 -3.37
C LEU A 55 18.02 9.62 -2.32
N ILE A 56 17.14 9.78 -1.58
CA ILE A 56 17.20 10.91 -0.69
C ILE A 56 17.96 10.62 0.59
N LYS A 57 17.85 10.59 -0.11
CA LYS A 57 18.20 10.62 0.64
C LYS A 57 18.89 10.73 1.02
N HIS A 58 18.81 10.36 0.52
CA HIS A 58 19.44 10.55 0.58
C HIS A 58 20.01 10.80 0.86
N ASN A 59 19.85 10.59 0.90
CA ASN A 59 20.43 10.89 1.06
C ASN A 59 20.92 10.96 1.46
N GLN A 60 20.77 10.76 1.55
CA GLN A 60 21.15 10.90 1.78
C GLN A 60 21.52 10.97 2.14
N LYS A 61 21.68 10.84 2.25
CA LYS A 61 21.96 10.96 2.46
C LYS A 61 22.00 11.31 2.57
#